data_15ce9f15943e746c03fa16068e4bed63
#
_entry.id   15ce9f15943e746c03fa16068e4bed63
#
_cell.length_a   1.000
_cell.length_b   1.000
_cell.length_c   1.000
_cell.angle_alpha   90.00
_cell.angle_beta   90.00
_cell.angle_gamma   90.00
#
_symmetry.space_group_name_H-M   'P 1'
#
loop_
_entity.id
_entity.type
_entity.pdbx_description
1 polymer ?
#
loop_
_entity_poly.entity_id
_entity_poly.type
_entity_poly.pdbx_seq_one_letter_code
_entity_poly.pdbx_strand_id
1 'polypeptide(L)'
;METMLNVTVNGTIHQYPYGTTYRAIAAEFQENYPHQILLVNRDGKLRELQKTVKRDCSLSMVTAADKPGRQTYERSAILLMLKAFYDVVGREQMEHVRVEFSLSNALFCRARGSFTLDNTLLHRIEDRMRELVRQVLPIEKLSVDIEDAAAFLTENGMEDKARLLKYRISSRVNLYTLDGFTDYFYGYMVPDT
;
A
#
# COMPACT_ATOMS: atom_id res chain seq x y z
N MET A 1 -6.67 -18.58 29.13
CA MET A 1 -5.23 -18.62 28.80
C MET A 1 -5.07 -18.13 27.38
N GLU A 2 -4.17 -17.19 27.16
CA GLU A 2 -3.87 -16.70 25.83
C GLU A 2 -3.05 -17.73 25.08
N THR A 3 -3.47 -18.08 23.87
CA THR A 3 -2.77 -19.09 23.05
C THR A 3 -1.45 -18.51 22.56
N MET A 4 -0.33 -19.07 23.03
CA MET A 4 1.00 -18.70 22.55
C MET A 4 1.36 -19.51 21.31
N LEU A 5 1.97 -18.85 20.33
CA LEU A 5 2.42 -19.43 19.07
C LEU A 5 3.94 -19.37 18.96
N ASN A 6 4.54 -20.40 18.41
CA ASN A 6 5.96 -20.44 18.12
C ASN A 6 6.24 -19.84 16.73
N VAL A 7 6.98 -18.75 16.71
CA VAL A 7 7.37 -18.05 15.49
C VAL A 7 8.89 -18.11 15.36
N THR A 8 9.36 -18.78 14.33
CA THR A 8 10.80 -18.86 14.04
C THR A 8 11.20 -17.64 13.22
N VAL A 9 12.10 -16.80 13.77
CA VAL A 9 12.68 -15.66 13.07
C VAL A 9 14.19 -15.83 13.02
N ASN A 10 14.79 -15.79 11.84
CA ASN A 10 16.23 -15.97 11.64
C ASN A 10 16.79 -17.25 12.30
N GLY A 11 16.02 -18.34 12.31
CA GLY A 11 16.40 -19.62 12.91
C GLY A 11 16.17 -19.74 14.43
N THR A 12 15.75 -18.66 15.09
CA THR A 12 15.44 -18.65 16.53
C THR A 12 13.93 -18.66 16.75
N ILE A 13 13.48 -19.47 17.72
CA ILE A 13 12.06 -19.58 18.09
C ILE A 13 11.73 -18.50 19.13
N HIS A 14 10.71 -17.71 18.83
CA HIS A 14 10.10 -16.71 19.71
C HIS A 14 8.65 -17.09 19.97
N GLN A 15 8.12 -16.72 21.13
CA GLN A 15 6.72 -16.97 21.49
C GLN A 15 5.91 -15.66 21.43
N TYR A 16 4.81 -15.70 20.67
CA TYR A 16 3.89 -14.56 20.55
C TYR A 16 2.45 -15.00 20.81
N PRO A 17 1.63 -14.12 21.41
CA PRO A 17 0.20 -14.35 21.52
C PRO A 17 -0.46 -14.53 20.15
N TYR A 18 -1.47 -15.38 20.08
CA TYR A 18 -2.33 -15.47 18.90
C TYR A 18 -2.90 -14.09 18.52
N GLY A 19 -2.80 -13.72 17.26
CA GLY A 19 -3.30 -12.43 16.80
C GLY A 19 -2.27 -11.29 16.84
N THR A 20 -1.04 -11.53 17.33
CA THR A 20 0.05 -10.55 17.23
C THR A 20 0.26 -10.14 15.77
N THR A 21 0.36 -8.85 15.48
CA THR A 21 0.59 -8.35 14.11
C THR A 21 2.04 -8.61 13.67
N TYR A 22 2.25 -8.84 12.37
CA TYR A 22 3.61 -8.91 11.84
C TYR A 22 4.37 -7.59 12.02
N ARG A 23 3.67 -6.46 12.12
CA ARG A 23 4.26 -5.16 12.43
C ARG A 23 4.91 -5.14 13.82
N ALA A 24 4.22 -5.64 14.83
CA ALA A 24 4.76 -5.72 16.18
C ALA A 24 6.01 -6.60 16.22
N ILE A 25 5.95 -7.77 15.57
CA ILE A 25 7.11 -8.67 15.47
C ILE A 25 8.25 -7.99 14.70
N ALA A 26 7.98 -7.39 13.53
CA ALA A 26 9.00 -6.72 12.72
C ALA A 26 9.70 -5.59 13.48
N ALA A 27 8.97 -4.84 14.31
CA ALA A 27 9.53 -3.76 15.13
C ALA A 27 10.62 -4.25 16.09
N GLU A 28 10.49 -5.44 16.66
CA GLU A 28 11.50 -6.04 17.55
C GLU A 28 12.82 -6.36 16.82
N PHE A 29 12.74 -6.58 15.51
CA PHE A 29 13.91 -6.94 14.70
C PHE A 29 14.42 -5.80 13.81
N GLN A 30 13.75 -4.62 13.80
CA GLN A 30 14.10 -3.53 12.88
C GLN A 30 15.56 -3.08 13.00
N GLU A 31 16.12 -3.04 14.20
CA GLU A 31 17.51 -2.64 14.43
C GLU A 31 18.55 -3.57 13.78
N ASN A 32 18.16 -4.82 13.47
CA ASN A 32 19.04 -5.80 12.80
C ASN A 32 19.10 -5.57 11.28
N TYR A 33 18.32 -4.63 10.73
CA TYR A 33 18.20 -4.37 9.31
C TYR A 33 18.51 -2.90 9.00
N PRO A 34 19.41 -2.62 8.03
CA PRO A 34 19.76 -1.25 7.66
C PRO A 34 18.64 -0.51 6.93
N HIS A 35 17.68 -1.25 6.39
CA HIS A 35 16.52 -0.71 5.69
C HIS A 35 15.23 -1.07 6.41
N GLN A 36 14.21 -0.23 6.26
CA GLN A 36 12.91 -0.47 6.86
C GLN A 36 12.31 -1.79 6.40
N ILE A 37 11.80 -2.59 7.36
CA ILE A 37 11.03 -3.80 7.08
C ILE A 37 9.65 -3.39 6.62
N LEU A 38 9.24 -3.84 5.44
CA LEU A 38 7.98 -3.45 4.79
C LEU A 38 6.98 -4.60 4.66
N LEU A 39 7.48 -5.83 4.62
CA LEU A 39 6.68 -7.06 4.54
C LEU A 39 7.37 -8.15 5.36
N VAL A 40 6.64 -9.23 5.59
CA VAL A 40 7.24 -10.51 6.02
C VAL A 40 6.97 -11.60 4.98
N ASN A 41 7.90 -12.53 4.86
CA ASN A 41 7.66 -13.79 4.18
C ASN A 41 7.35 -14.84 5.25
N ARG A 42 6.09 -15.30 5.28
CA ARG A 42 5.62 -16.34 6.18
C ARG A 42 5.53 -17.66 5.43
N ASP A 43 6.35 -18.63 5.77
CA ASP A 43 6.34 -19.97 5.16
C ASP A 43 6.37 -19.92 3.62
N GLY A 44 7.22 -19.06 3.03
CA GLY A 44 7.34 -18.87 1.57
C GLY A 44 6.29 -17.94 0.96
N LYS A 45 5.38 -17.32 1.74
CA LYS A 45 4.34 -16.42 1.24
C LYS A 45 4.46 -15.03 1.83
N LEU A 46 4.53 -14.01 0.97
CA LEU A 46 4.56 -12.61 1.39
C LEU A 46 3.27 -12.23 2.14
N ARG A 47 3.44 -11.42 3.20
CA ARG A 47 2.35 -10.87 4.02
C ARG A 47 2.63 -9.42 4.35
N GLU A 48 1.57 -8.62 4.37
CA GLU A 48 1.57 -7.24 4.84
C GLU A 48 1.70 -7.20 6.36
N LEU A 49 2.35 -6.16 6.88
CA LEU A 49 2.67 -6.03 8.30
C LEU A 49 1.44 -5.88 9.21
N GLN A 50 0.32 -5.37 8.70
CA GLN A 50 -0.94 -5.27 9.44
C GLN A 50 -1.67 -6.61 9.63
N LYS A 51 -1.25 -7.69 8.94
CA LYS A 51 -1.79 -9.03 9.16
C LYS A 51 -1.22 -9.64 10.44
N THR A 52 -1.91 -10.67 10.96
CA THR A 52 -1.62 -11.28 12.25
C THR A 52 -1.14 -12.72 12.12
N VAL A 53 -0.37 -13.16 13.11
CA VAL A 53 0.01 -14.56 13.31
C VAL A 53 -1.19 -15.33 13.86
N LYS A 54 -1.52 -16.46 13.21
CA LYS A 54 -2.68 -17.32 13.60
C LYS A 54 -2.29 -18.79 13.83
N ARG A 55 -1.04 -19.12 13.66
CA ARG A 55 -0.46 -20.47 13.86
C ARG A 55 1.05 -20.36 13.92
N ASP A 56 1.69 -21.39 14.40
CA ASP A 56 3.13 -21.55 14.33
C ASP A 56 3.62 -21.38 12.89
N CYS A 57 4.72 -20.65 12.71
CA CYS A 57 5.24 -20.34 11.38
C CYS A 57 6.70 -19.90 11.43
N SER A 58 7.33 -19.88 10.25
CA SER A 58 8.62 -19.26 10.03
C SER A 58 8.45 -17.91 9.35
N LEU A 59 9.17 -16.89 9.82
CA LEU A 59 9.19 -15.54 9.25
C LEU A 59 10.60 -15.18 8.79
N SER A 60 10.69 -14.59 7.61
CA SER A 60 11.84 -13.79 7.19
C SER A 60 11.37 -12.39 6.86
N MET A 61 12.18 -11.40 7.24
CA MET A 61 11.87 -9.99 7.02
C MET A 61 12.19 -9.59 5.59
N VAL A 62 11.33 -8.74 5.01
CA VAL A 62 11.49 -8.21 3.65
C VAL A 62 11.56 -6.69 3.75
N THR A 63 12.69 -6.14 3.33
CA THR A 63 13.03 -4.73 3.49
C THR A 63 12.84 -3.94 2.18
N ALA A 64 13.02 -2.63 2.24
CA ALA A 64 13.03 -1.76 1.07
C ALA A 64 14.17 -2.08 0.06
N ALA A 65 15.24 -2.77 0.49
CA ALA A 65 16.31 -3.24 -0.40
C ALA A 65 15.88 -4.42 -1.28
N ASP A 66 14.93 -5.22 -0.80
CA ASP A 66 14.43 -6.38 -1.53
C ASP A 66 13.44 -5.96 -2.62
N LYS A 67 13.44 -6.67 -3.75
CA LYS A 67 12.52 -6.37 -4.86
C LYS A 67 11.04 -6.30 -4.44
N PRO A 68 10.49 -7.25 -3.67
CA PRO A 68 9.09 -7.16 -3.22
C PRO A 68 8.83 -5.98 -2.28
N GLY A 69 9.78 -5.66 -1.40
CA GLY A 69 9.67 -4.52 -0.49
C GLY A 69 9.69 -3.20 -1.24
N ARG A 70 10.64 -3.01 -2.17
CA ARG A 70 10.70 -1.82 -3.04
C ARG A 70 9.42 -1.62 -3.84
N GLN A 71 8.89 -2.68 -4.46
CA GLN A 71 7.63 -2.60 -5.19
C GLN A 71 6.43 -2.25 -4.29
N THR A 72 6.46 -2.69 -3.03
CA THR A 72 5.45 -2.33 -2.03
C THR A 72 5.55 -0.87 -1.65
N TYR A 73 6.77 -0.37 -1.41
CA TYR A 73 7.04 1.04 -1.12
C TYR A 73 6.59 1.95 -2.27
N GLU A 74 7.03 1.66 -3.50
CA GLU A 74 6.67 2.42 -4.71
C GLU A 74 5.15 2.51 -4.89
N ARG A 75 4.45 1.39 -4.71
CA ARG A 75 2.99 1.31 -4.83
C ARG A 75 2.28 2.17 -3.77
N SER A 76 2.78 2.15 -2.54
CA SER A 76 2.24 2.96 -1.44
C SER A 76 2.50 4.45 -1.66
N ALA A 77 3.68 4.81 -2.17
CA ALA A 77 4.01 6.18 -2.55
C ALA A 77 3.12 6.70 -3.69
N ILE A 78 2.74 5.84 -4.64
CA ILE A 78 1.76 6.21 -5.68
C ILE A 78 0.39 6.50 -5.06
N LEU A 79 -0.10 5.66 -4.14
CA LEU A 79 -1.37 5.92 -3.44
C LEU A 79 -1.32 7.26 -2.67
N LEU A 80 -0.23 7.52 -1.96
CA LEU A 80 0.00 8.78 -1.26
C LEU A 80 -0.01 9.98 -2.22
N MET A 81 0.66 9.89 -3.36
CA MET A 81 0.67 10.92 -4.39
C MET A 81 -0.74 11.18 -4.94
N LEU A 82 -1.50 10.13 -5.26
CA LEU A 82 -2.87 10.26 -5.76
C LEU A 82 -3.79 10.93 -4.74
N LYS A 83 -3.68 10.55 -3.45
CA LYS A 83 -4.39 11.22 -2.35
C LYS A 83 -4.03 12.70 -2.26
N ALA A 84 -2.74 13.04 -2.33
CA ALA A 84 -2.31 14.43 -2.28
C ALA A 84 -2.82 15.26 -3.47
N PHE A 85 -2.83 14.69 -4.68
CA PHE A 85 -3.47 15.33 -5.85
C PHE A 85 -4.96 15.56 -5.60
N TYR A 86 -5.67 14.55 -5.10
CA TYR A 86 -7.08 14.64 -4.76
C TYR A 86 -7.37 15.76 -3.75
N ASP A 87 -6.56 15.87 -2.70
CA ASP A 87 -6.72 16.90 -1.67
C ASP A 87 -6.44 18.32 -2.17
N VAL A 88 -5.42 18.49 -3.02
CA VAL A 88 -4.96 19.82 -3.47
C VAL A 88 -5.76 20.35 -4.64
N VAL A 89 -6.11 19.49 -5.59
CA VAL A 89 -6.80 19.87 -6.83
C VAL A 89 -8.31 19.77 -6.68
N GLY A 90 -8.80 18.81 -5.88
CA GLY A 90 -10.21 18.49 -5.79
C GLY A 90 -10.66 17.53 -6.90
N ARG A 91 -11.61 16.68 -6.55
CA ARG A 91 -12.11 15.65 -7.45
C ARG A 91 -12.74 16.20 -8.72
N GLU A 92 -13.50 17.29 -8.60
CA GLU A 92 -14.24 17.90 -9.71
C GLU A 92 -13.32 18.46 -10.81
N GLN A 93 -12.09 18.84 -10.43
CA GLN A 93 -11.12 19.40 -11.37
C GLN A 93 -10.18 18.33 -11.95
N MET A 94 -10.15 17.13 -11.37
CA MET A 94 -9.23 16.06 -11.73
C MET A 94 -9.93 15.02 -12.63
N GLU A 95 -9.53 14.92 -13.91
CA GLU A 95 -9.98 13.83 -14.77
C GLU A 95 -9.26 12.53 -14.43
N HIS A 96 -7.93 12.56 -14.44
CA HIS A 96 -7.09 11.43 -14.00
C HIS A 96 -5.66 11.82 -13.70
N VAL A 97 -5.04 11.05 -12.82
CA VAL A 97 -3.59 11.00 -12.62
C VAL A 97 -3.15 9.55 -12.80
N ARG A 98 -2.20 9.32 -13.70
CA ARG A 98 -1.72 7.96 -14.05
C ARG A 98 -0.20 7.89 -14.02
N VAL A 99 0.31 6.78 -13.51
CA VAL A 99 1.70 6.36 -13.73
C VAL A 99 1.73 5.60 -15.04
N GLU A 100 2.46 6.09 -16.03
CA GLU A 100 2.50 5.50 -17.37
C GLU A 100 3.67 4.55 -17.55
N PHE A 101 4.88 4.95 -17.14
CA PHE A 101 6.07 4.10 -17.26
C PHE A 101 7.19 4.54 -16.31
N SER A 102 8.18 3.66 -16.15
CA SER A 102 9.38 3.94 -15.37
C SER A 102 10.47 4.56 -16.25
N LEU A 103 11.13 5.58 -15.72
CA LEU A 103 12.31 6.22 -16.29
C LEU A 103 13.49 6.01 -15.32
N SER A 104 14.24 4.94 -15.49
CA SER A 104 15.32 4.57 -14.56
C SER A 104 14.79 4.48 -13.10
N ASN A 105 15.18 5.40 -12.24
CA ASN A 105 14.78 5.46 -10.84
C ASN A 105 13.57 6.40 -10.60
N ALA A 106 12.89 6.84 -11.64
CA ALA A 106 11.73 7.73 -11.56
C ALA A 106 10.51 7.11 -12.26
N LEU A 107 9.32 7.64 -11.94
CA LEU A 107 8.07 7.29 -12.59
C LEU A 107 7.57 8.49 -13.40
N PHE A 108 7.25 8.27 -14.67
CA PHE A 108 6.57 9.27 -15.46
C PHE A 108 5.07 9.21 -15.14
N CYS A 109 4.55 10.35 -14.62
CA CYS A 109 3.14 10.49 -14.28
C CYS A 109 2.49 11.51 -15.21
N ARG A 110 1.29 11.20 -15.69
CA ARG A 110 0.47 12.11 -16.45
C ARG A 110 -0.76 12.51 -15.64
N ALA A 111 -0.93 13.82 -15.47
CA ALA A 111 -2.13 14.39 -14.85
C ALA A 111 -2.95 15.14 -15.90
N ARG A 112 -4.27 14.98 -15.87
CA ARG A 112 -5.23 15.72 -16.71
C ARG A 112 -6.40 16.19 -15.88
N GLY A 113 -6.93 17.35 -16.24
CA GLY A 113 -8.07 17.97 -15.59
C GLY A 113 -8.17 19.46 -15.88
N SER A 114 -9.05 20.13 -15.19
CA SER A 114 -9.28 21.58 -15.31
C SER A 114 -8.30 22.37 -14.42
N PHE A 115 -7.01 22.08 -14.51
CA PHE A 115 -5.92 22.75 -13.77
C PHE A 115 -4.67 22.90 -14.63
N THR A 116 -3.82 23.84 -14.28
CA THR A 116 -2.50 23.99 -14.90
C THR A 116 -1.46 23.31 -14.02
N LEU A 117 -0.75 22.33 -14.59
CA LEU A 117 0.36 21.66 -13.91
C LEU A 117 1.62 22.52 -14.03
N ASP A 118 1.84 23.38 -13.03
CA ASP A 118 3.00 24.24 -12.90
C ASP A 118 3.81 23.90 -11.62
N ASN A 119 4.94 24.56 -11.44
CA ASN A 119 5.77 24.35 -10.27
C ASN A 119 5.06 24.69 -8.96
N THR A 120 4.15 25.66 -8.96
CA THR A 120 3.38 26.08 -7.78
C THR A 120 2.46 24.94 -7.32
N LEU A 121 1.74 24.35 -8.26
CA LEU A 121 0.87 23.21 -7.98
C LEU A 121 1.68 21.98 -7.52
N LEU A 122 2.82 21.71 -8.18
CA LEU A 122 3.69 20.60 -7.80
C LEU A 122 4.23 20.75 -6.38
N HIS A 123 4.66 21.92 -5.96
CA HIS A 123 5.09 22.17 -4.58
C HIS A 123 3.95 21.98 -3.58
N ARG A 124 2.75 22.46 -3.88
CA ARG A 124 1.58 22.23 -3.00
C ARG A 124 1.27 20.75 -2.83
N ILE A 125 1.37 19.95 -3.90
CA ILE A 125 1.16 18.50 -3.84
C ILE A 125 2.27 17.84 -3.01
N GLU A 126 3.52 18.22 -3.21
CA GLU A 126 4.65 17.71 -2.44
C GLU A 126 4.53 18.05 -0.94
N ASP A 127 4.14 19.27 -0.61
CA ASP A 127 3.91 19.69 0.78
C ASP A 127 2.76 18.88 1.41
N ARG A 128 1.68 18.64 0.66
CA ARG A 128 0.59 17.79 1.12
C ARG A 128 1.02 16.34 1.33
N MET A 129 1.84 15.77 0.45
CA MET A 129 2.41 14.43 0.66
C MET A 129 3.23 14.38 1.94
N ARG A 130 4.10 15.36 2.19
CA ARG A 130 4.89 15.45 3.43
C ARG A 130 4.02 15.60 4.67
N GLU A 131 2.92 16.34 4.59
CA GLU A 131 1.97 16.47 5.69
C GLU A 131 1.30 15.12 6.01
N LEU A 132 0.80 14.41 5.01
CA LEU A 132 0.20 13.09 5.17
C LEU A 132 1.19 12.09 5.81
N VAL A 133 2.47 12.13 5.40
CA VAL A 133 3.53 11.31 6.02
C VAL A 133 3.72 11.64 7.51
N ARG A 134 3.74 12.93 7.87
CA ARG A 134 3.88 13.33 9.29
C ARG A 134 2.71 12.87 10.16
N GLN A 135 1.53 12.65 9.57
CA GLN A 135 0.34 12.20 10.29
C GLN A 135 0.35 10.70 10.57
N VAL A 136 1.23 9.92 9.92
CA VAL A 136 1.32 8.45 10.07
C VAL A 136 -0.04 7.79 9.91
N LEU A 137 -0.72 8.08 8.81
CA LEU A 137 -2.08 7.62 8.55
C LEU A 137 -2.09 6.16 8.10
N PRO A 138 -3.04 5.33 8.57
CA PRO A 138 -3.12 3.94 8.17
C PRO A 138 -3.52 3.81 6.70
N ILE A 139 -2.92 2.85 6.01
CA ILE A 139 -3.37 2.38 4.70
C ILE A 139 -4.23 1.14 4.91
N GLU A 140 -5.53 1.33 4.80
CA GLU A 140 -6.51 0.27 5.02
C GLU A 140 -6.73 -0.55 3.76
N LYS A 141 -6.89 -1.86 3.94
CA LYS A 141 -7.14 -2.81 2.86
C LYS A 141 -8.51 -3.43 3.01
N LEU A 142 -9.34 -3.30 1.98
CA LEU A 142 -10.63 -3.95 1.87
C LEU A 142 -10.62 -4.95 0.71
N SER A 143 -10.95 -6.21 1.00
CA SER A 143 -11.19 -7.21 -0.05
C SER A 143 -12.67 -7.21 -0.39
N VAL A 144 -13.02 -6.92 -1.63
CA VAL A 144 -14.39 -6.80 -2.12
C VAL A 144 -14.59 -7.70 -3.34
N ASP A 145 -15.84 -7.99 -3.66
CA ASP A 145 -16.16 -8.70 -4.89
C ASP A 145 -15.87 -7.83 -6.10
N ILE A 146 -15.50 -8.46 -7.21
CA ILE A 146 -15.00 -7.74 -8.38
C ILE A 146 -16.06 -6.82 -9.00
N GLU A 147 -17.33 -7.21 -8.90
CA GLU A 147 -18.48 -6.43 -9.39
C GLU A 147 -18.67 -5.17 -8.55
N ASP A 148 -18.61 -5.30 -7.22
CA ASP A 148 -18.70 -4.17 -6.29
C ASP A 148 -17.53 -3.20 -6.49
N ALA A 149 -16.32 -3.74 -6.68
CA ALA A 149 -15.15 -2.91 -6.98
C ALA A 149 -15.31 -2.15 -8.30
N ALA A 150 -15.83 -2.80 -9.35
CA ALA A 150 -16.05 -2.17 -10.66
C ALA A 150 -17.11 -1.07 -10.56
N ALA A 151 -18.20 -1.28 -9.83
CA ALA A 151 -19.23 -0.28 -9.58
C ALA A 151 -18.64 0.93 -8.83
N PHE A 152 -17.94 0.68 -7.71
CA PHE A 152 -17.27 1.72 -6.93
C PHE A 152 -16.30 2.56 -7.79
N LEU A 153 -15.45 1.91 -8.59
CA LEU A 153 -14.49 2.61 -9.45
C LEU A 153 -15.18 3.46 -10.51
N THR A 154 -16.27 2.97 -11.10
CA THR A 154 -17.08 3.71 -12.08
C THR A 154 -17.74 4.93 -11.46
N GLU A 155 -18.41 4.77 -10.31
CA GLU A 155 -19.04 5.87 -9.57
C GLU A 155 -18.04 6.95 -9.14
N ASN A 156 -16.77 6.52 -8.98
CA ASN A 156 -15.67 7.39 -8.62
C ASN A 156 -14.87 7.92 -9.83
N GLY A 157 -15.39 7.83 -11.08
CA GLY A 157 -14.75 8.38 -12.27
C GLY A 157 -13.47 7.65 -12.70
N MET A 158 -13.29 6.40 -12.25
CA MET A 158 -12.12 5.56 -12.55
C MET A 158 -12.47 4.41 -13.53
N GLU A 159 -13.22 4.74 -14.61
CA GLU A 159 -13.75 3.76 -15.57
C GLU A 159 -12.65 2.94 -16.25
N ASP A 160 -11.46 3.52 -16.43
CA ASP A 160 -10.31 2.82 -16.98
C ASP A 160 -9.86 1.66 -16.07
N LYS A 161 -9.85 1.88 -14.75
CA LYS A 161 -9.56 0.83 -13.76
C LYS A 161 -10.68 -0.18 -13.67
N ALA A 162 -11.94 0.26 -13.68
CA ALA A 162 -13.10 -0.62 -13.72
C ALA A 162 -13.06 -1.58 -14.94
N ARG A 163 -12.65 -1.07 -16.11
CA ARG A 163 -12.46 -1.91 -17.31
C ARG A 163 -11.37 -2.95 -17.17
N LEU A 164 -10.27 -2.63 -16.46
CA LEU A 164 -9.20 -3.60 -16.19
C LEU A 164 -9.65 -4.77 -15.33
N LEU A 165 -10.63 -4.57 -14.45
CA LEU A 165 -11.16 -5.64 -13.61
C LEU A 165 -11.85 -6.74 -14.42
N LYS A 166 -12.41 -6.44 -15.60
CA LYS A 166 -13.06 -7.43 -16.49
C LYS A 166 -12.11 -8.54 -16.96
N TYR A 167 -10.80 -8.28 -16.94
CA TYR A 167 -9.78 -9.25 -17.36
C TYR A 167 -9.19 -10.04 -16.17
N ARG A 168 -9.72 -9.83 -14.94
CA ARG A 168 -9.30 -10.57 -13.77
C ARG A 168 -10.05 -11.90 -13.65
N ILE A 169 -9.31 -12.97 -13.38
CA ILE A 169 -9.88 -14.31 -13.16
C ILE A 169 -10.38 -14.45 -11.71
N SER A 170 -9.87 -13.61 -10.78
CA SER A 170 -10.24 -13.64 -9.36
C SER A 170 -11.63 -13.09 -9.17
N SER A 171 -12.44 -13.72 -8.31
CA SER A 171 -13.76 -13.21 -7.89
C SER A 171 -13.64 -12.02 -6.94
N ARG A 172 -12.50 -11.83 -6.29
CA ARG A 172 -12.26 -10.74 -5.33
C ARG A 172 -11.02 -9.94 -5.69
N VAL A 173 -11.06 -8.64 -5.39
CA VAL A 173 -9.94 -7.71 -5.55
C VAL A 173 -9.73 -6.90 -4.26
N ASN A 174 -8.58 -6.24 -4.16
CA ASN A 174 -8.28 -5.41 -3.00
C ASN A 174 -8.36 -3.93 -3.39
N LEU A 175 -9.16 -3.19 -2.64
CA LEU A 175 -9.13 -1.73 -2.61
C LEU A 175 -8.27 -1.28 -1.42
N TYR A 176 -7.59 -0.16 -1.58
CA TYR A 176 -6.80 0.45 -0.51
C TYR A 176 -7.28 1.87 -0.26
N THR A 177 -7.48 2.18 1.00
CA THR A 177 -7.98 3.50 1.44
C THR A 177 -6.92 4.21 2.26
N LEU A 178 -6.67 5.46 1.94
CA LEU A 178 -5.84 6.38 2.69
C LEU A 178 -6.64 7.66 2.96
N ASP A 179 -7.02 7.89 4.22
CA ASP A 179 -7.72 9.09 4.67
C ASP A 179 -8.90 9.47 3.74
N GLY A 180 -9.84 8.54 3.55
CA GLY A 180 -11.03 8.72 2.73
C GLY A 180 -10.82 8.63 1.20
N PHE A 181 -9.59 8.58 0.73
CA PHE A 181 -9.29 8.32 -0.69
C PHE A 181 -9.09 6.81 -0.91
N THR A 182 -9.92 6.20 -1.75
CA THR A 182 -9.88 4.77 -2.05
C THR A 182 -9.53 4.52 -3.50
N ASP A 183 -8.62 3.58 -3.74
CA ASP A 183 -8.21 3.19 -5.08
C ASP A 183 -7.89 1.69 -5.17
N TYR A 184 -7.84 1.18 -6.40
CA TYR A 184 -7.49 -0.19 -6.72
C TYR A 184 -6.00 -0.35 -6.99
N PHE A 185 -5.37 -1.26 -6.26
CA PHE A 185 -3.98 -1.67 -6.52
C PHE A 185 -3.81 -3.18 -6.47
N TYR A 186 -3.00 -3.69 -7.39
CA TYR A 186 -2.60 -5.09 -7.37
C TYR A 186 -1.26 -5.26 -6.65
N GLY A 187 -1.30 -5.91 -5.50
CA GLY A 187 -0.12 -6.21 -4.69
C GLY A 187 -0.27 -5.80 -3.23
N TYR A 188 0.86 -5.63 -2.57
CA TYR A 188 0.94 -5.29 -1.15
C TYR A 188 1.20 -3.79 -0.96
N MET A 189 0.76 -3.26 0.18
CA MET A 189 1.03 -1.90 0.65
C MET A 189 1.75 -1.91 1.99
N VAL A 190 2.44 -0.81 2.31
CA VAL A 190 2.94 -0.55 3.66
C VAL A 190 1.77 -0.29 4.61
N PRO A 191 1.94 -0.43 5.94
CA PRO A 191 0.84 -0.29 6.88
C PRO A 191 0.33 1.16 7.03
N ASP A 192 1.17 2.14 6.81
CA ASP A 192 0.87 3.58 6.99
C ASP A 192 1.74 4.47 6.11
N THR A 193 1.49 5.79 6.13
CA THR A 193 2.22 6.82 5.38
C THR A 193 3.53 7.21 6.02
#